data_ee8faff82317e8dfcba4b0425f0d0317
#
_entry.id   ee8faff82317e8dfcba4b0425f0d0317
#
_cell.length_a   1.000
_cell.length_b   1.000
_cell.length_c   1.000
_cell.angle_alpha   90.00
_cell.angle_beta   90.00
_cell.angle_gamma   90.00
#
_symmetry.space_group_name_H-M   'P 1'
#
loop_
_entity.id
_entity.type
_entity.pdbx_description
1 polymer ?
#
loop_
_entity_poly.entity_id
_entity_poly.type
_entity_poly.pdbx_seq_one_letter_code
_entity_poly.pdbx_strand_id
1 'polypeptide(L)'
;MKPALRRVTRNPEFSFNVRKDTGPNSQYNLWHHHPEIEFLLIRGGKGIEIVGDNTRDITEGCHMIITGPYLPHAISYERADAGKEVEAIVVHFSPDVLGNTFLALPEMSPIKELFSLTTYGLSVKG
;
A
#
# COMPACT_ATOMS: atom_id res chain seq x y z
N MET A 1 13.20 -0.09 16.40
CA MET A 1 13.58 -1.24 15.56
C MET A 1 13.72 -0.77 14.13
N LYS A 2 14.77 -1.20 13.46
CA LYS A 2 14.98 -0.83 12.05
C LYS A 2 14.06 -1.61 11.13
N PRO A 3 13.43 -0.96 10.16
CA PRO A 3 12.64 -1.70 9.17
C PRO A 3 13.56 -2.51 8.25
N ALA A 4 13.10 -3.67 7.86
CA ALA A 4 13.81 -4.51 6.90
C ALA A 4 13.53 -4.04 5.48
N LEU A 5 14.55 -4.02 4.64
CA LEU A 5 14.36 -3.79 3.22
C LEU A 5 13.74 -5.04 2.61
N ARG A 6 12.60 -4.88 1.95
CA ARG A 6 11.89 -5.97 1.30
C ARG A 6 11.94 -5.79 -0.21
N ARG A 7 12.35 -6.85 -0.89
CA ARG A 7 12.34 -6.83 -2.35
C ARG A 7 10.96 -7.25 -2.86
N VAL A 8 10.40 -6.42 -3.72
CA VAL A 8 9.13 -6.72 -4.38
C VAL A 8 9.45 -7.46 -5.68
N THR A 9 8.89 -8.67 -5.83
CA THR A 9 9.03 -9.44 -7.05
C THR A 9 8.28 -8.73 -8.18
N ARG A 10 8.95 -8.53 -9.30
CA ARG A 10 8.39 -7.81 -10.43
C ARG A 10 8.54 -8.63 -11.71
N ASN A 11 7.45 -8.73 -12.46
CA ASN A 11 7.50 -9.29 -13.81
C ASN A 11 8.09 -8.23 -14.75
N PRO A 12 9.21 -8.53 -15.45
CA PRO A 12 9.87 -7.53 -16.31
C PRO A 12 9.02 -7.08 -17.50
N GLU A 13 7.96 -7.79 -17.82
CA GLU A 13 7.05 -7.41 -18.91
C GLU A 13 6.08 -6.30 -18.52
N PHE A 14 5.97 -5.98 -17.24
CA PHE A 14 5.03 -4.98 -16.74
C PHE A 14 5.75 -3.90 -15.93
N SER A 15 5.22 -2.70 -15.97
CA SER A 15 5.72 -1.55 -15.20
C SER A 15 5.22 -1.53 -13.78
N PHE A 16 4.33 -2.44 -13.40
CA PHE A 16 3.73 -2.53 -12.08
C PHE A 16 3.52 -3.98 -11.69
N ASN A 17 3.24 -4.20 -10.41
CA ASN A 17 2.95 -5.53 -9.86
C ASN A 17 1.60 -5.48 -9.14
N VAL A 18 0.75 -6.47 -9.38
CA VAL A 18 -0.56 -6.59 -8.72
C VAL A 18 -0.68 -7.98 -8.13
N ARG A 19 -1.15 -8.04 -6.89
CA ARG A 19 -1.40 -9.30 -6.21
C ARG A 19 -2.72 -9.22 -5.45
N LYS A 20 -3.47 -10.31 -5.45
CA LYS A 20 -4.68 -10.47 -4.66
C LYS A 20 -4.44 -11.57 -3.62
N ASP A 21 -4.66 -11.24 -2.36
CA ASP A 21 -4.55 -12.19 -1.25
C ASP A 21 -5.93 -12.37 -0.61
N THR A 22 -6.20 -13.62 -0.19
CA THR A 22 -7.40 -13.95 0.57
C THR A 22 -6.98 -14.58 1.90
N GLY A 23 -7.75 -14.33 2.94
CA GLY A 23 -7.46 -14.82 4.27
C GLY A 23 -6.59 -13.86 5.08
N PRO A 24 -6.34 -14.22 6.35
CA PRO A 24 -5.52 -13.39 7.23
C PRO A 24 -4.11 -13.22 6.69
N ASN A 25 -3.53 -12.08 6.93
CA ASN A 25 -2.22 -11.75 6.39
C ASN A 25 -1.14 -11.80 7.47
N SER A 26 -0.17 -12.69 7.29
CA SER A 26 1.00 -12.77 8.16
C SER A 26 2.23 -12.08 7.57
N GLN A 27 2.26 -11.84 6.26
CA GLN A 27 3.44 -11.27 5.60
C GLN A 27 3.61 -9.78 5.89
N TYR A 28 2.53 -9.04 6.03
CA TYR A 28 2.55 -7.60 6.25
C TYR A 28 2.74 -7.22 7.71
N ASN A 29 2.78 -8.20 8.62
CA ASN A 29 3.08 -7.96 10.03
C ASN A 29 4.52 -7.51 10.27
N LEU A 30 5.39 -7.67 9.28
CA LEU A 30 6.79 -7.29 9.41
C LEU A 30 6.97 -5.81 9.13
N TRP A 31 7.67 -5.14 10.03
CA TRP A 31 8.12 -3.75 9.85
C TRP A 31 9.13 -3.71 8.72
N HIS A 32 8.74 -3.13 7.58
CA HIS A 32 9.54 -3.18 6.36
C HIS A 32 9.37 -1.90 5.53
N HIS A 33 10.25 -1.74 4.55
CA HIS A 33 10.17 -0.69 3.55
C HIS A 33 10.66 -1.22 2.20
N HIS A 34 10.33 -0.52 1.14
CA HIS A 34 10.75 -0.82 -0.22
C HIS A 34 10.70 0.44 -1.08
N PRO A 35 11.42 0.47 -2.23
CA PRO A 35 11.47 1.68 -3.06
C PRO A 35 10.18 2.00 -3.80
N GLU A 36 9.25 1.04 -3.92
CA GLU A 36 8.01 1.21 -4.67
C GLU A 36 6.97 2.02 -3.89
N ILE A 37 6.07 2.67 -4.64
CA ILE A 37 4.80 3.14 -4.09
C ILE A 37 3.88 1.93 -4.00
N GLU A 38 3.15 1.82 -2.91
CA GLU A 38 2.22 0.72 -2.68
C GLU A 38 0.81 1.23 -2.46
N PHE A 39 -0.14 0.64 -3.18
CA PHE A 39 -1.57 0.79 -2.90
C PHE A 39 -2.05 -0.55 -2.36
N LEU A 40 -2.57 -0.54 -1.16
CA LEU A 40 -3.14 -1.73 -0.51
C LEU A 40 -4.61 -1.48 -0.20
N LEU A 41 -5.47 -2.26 -0.83
CA LEU A 41 -6.92 -2.20 -0.60
C LEU A 41 -7.34 -3.43 0.18
N ILE A 42 -8.01 -3.21 1.33
CA ILE A 42 -8.50 -4.29 2.18
C ILE A 42 -10.02 -4.19 2.26
N ARG A 43 -10.68 -5.32 2.02
CA ARG A 43 -12.15 -5.45 2.16
C ARG A 43 -12.49 -6.57 3.14
N GLY A 44 -13.43 -6.29 4.02
CA GLY A 44 -13.91 -7.29 4.98
C GLY A 44 -12.91 -7.65 6.06
N GLY A 45 -11.91 -6.82 6.27
CA GLY A 45 -10.88 -7.04 7.27
C GLY A 45 -10.98 -6.06 8.43
N LYS A 46 -10.34 -6.41 9.52
CA LYS A 46 -10.09 -5.53 10.66
C LYS A 46 -8.67 -5.76 11.15
N GLY A 47 -8.06 -4.76 11.69
CA GLY A 47 -6.69 -4.88 12.17
C GLY A 47 -6.05 -3.54 12.45
N ILE A 48 -4.75 -3.47 12.26
CA ILE A 48 -3.94 -2.29 12.57
C ILE A 48 -2.98 -2.01 11.42
N GLU A 49 -2.91 -0.74 11.03
CA GLU A 49 -1.85 -0.26 10.16
C GLU A 49 -0.87 0.61 10.96
N ILE A 50 0.40 0.38 10.76
CA ILE A 50 1.48 1.21 11.28
C ILE A 50 2.25 1.73 10.08
N VAL A 51 2.16 3.04 9.84
CA VAL A 51 2.80 3.68 8.69
C VAL A 51 3.63 4.85 9.19
N GLY A 52 4.95 4.75 9.03
CA GLY A 52 5.85 5.74 9.63
C GLY A 52 5.68 5.77 11.15
N ASP A 53 5.30 6.91 11.68
CA ASP A 53 5.04 7.10 13.12
C ASP A 53 3.55 7.11 13.49
N ASN A 54 2.67 6.76 12.54
CA ASN A 54 1.23 6.73 12.77
C ASN A 54 0.71 5.30 12.89
N THR A 55 -0.20 5.11 13.83
CA THR A 55 -0.92 3.84 14.03
C THR A 55 -2.40 4.11 13.88
N ARG A 56 -3.08 3.32 13.05
CA ARG A 56 -4.51 3.44 12.81
C ARG A 56 -5.18 2.09 12.79
N ASP A 57 -6.47 2.06 13.13
CA ASP A 57 -7.28 0.87 13.04
C ASP A 57 -7.74 0.66 11.60
N ILE A 58 -7.70 -0.60 11.15
CA ILE A 58 -8.37 -1.04 9.95
C ILE A 58 -9.75 -1.53 10.37
N THR A 59 -10.79 -0.92 9.84
CA THR A 59 -12.16 -1.25 10.17
C THR A 59 -12.81 -2.00 9.01
N GLU A 60 -13.91 -2.71 9.28
CA GLU A 60 -14.62 -3.40 8.22
C GLU A 60 -15.15 -2.43 7.16
N GLY A 61 -15.41 -2.96 5.97
CA GLY A 61 -15.72 -2.18 4.79
C GLY A 61 -14.53 -2.14 3.84
N CYS A 62 -14.32 -1.03 3.19
CA CYS A 62 -13.23 -0.84 2.25
C CYS A 62 -12.22 0.15 2.84
N HIS A 63 -10.97 -0.27 2.91
CA HIS A 63 -9.90 0.53 3.50
C HIS A 63 -8.69 0.50 2.57
N MET A 64 -8.27 1.66 2.09
CA MET A 64 -7.11 1.78 1.22
C MET A 64 -5.97 2.49 1.94
N ILE A 65 -4.78 1.90 1.86
CA ILE A 65 -3.55 2.44 2.44
C ILE A 65 -2.58 2.67 1.30
N ILE A 66 -2.01 3.88 1.23
CA ILE A 66 -1.04 4.25 0.22
C ILE A 66 0.26 4.64 0.91
N THR A 67 1.35 3.96 0.57
CA THR A 67 2.67 4.26 1.13
C THR A 67 3.64 4.63 0.01
N GLY A 68 4.49 5.61 0.30
CA GLY A 68 5.49 6.08 -0.65
C GLY A 68 6.81 5.32 -0.57
N PRO A 69 7.77 5.73 -1.40
CA PRO A 69 9.07 5.06 -1.47
C PRO A 69 9.78 5.05 -0.11
N TYR A 70 10.23 3.89 0.30
CA TYR A 70 10.99 3.65 1.53
C TYR A 70 10.28 4.05 2.83
N LEU A 71 8.99 4.35 2.78
CA LEU A 71 8.23 4.65 4.00
C LEU A 71 8.00 3.34 4.77
N PRO A 72 8.54 3.24 6.01
CA PRO A 72 8.36 2.01 6.79
C PRO A 72 6.91 1.78 7.14
N HIS A 73 6.46 0.54 7.01
CA HIS A 73 5.09 0.18 7.33
C HIS A 73 4.97 -1.29 7.75
N ALA A 74 3.94 -1.56 8.51
CA ALA A 74 3.52 -2.90 8.92
C ALA A 74 2.00 -2.92 8.98
N ILE A 75 1.38 -3.92 8.38
CA ILE A 75 -0.06 -4.00 8.28
C ILE A 75 -0.49 -5.41 8.69
N SER A 76 -1.38 -5.48 9.67
CA SER A 76 -1.91 -6.72 10.20
C SER A 76 -3.42 -6.69 10.12
N TYR A 77 -4.01 -7.71 9.51
CA TYR A 77 -5.47 -7.79 9.42
C TYR A 77 -5.96 -9.23 9.46
N GLU A 78 -7.20 -9.37 9.88
CA GLU A 78 -7.94 -10.63 9.91
C GLU A 78 -9.37 -10.38 9.46
N ARG A 79 -10.16 -11.44 9.37
CA ARG A 79 -11.58 -11.32 9.00
C ARG A 79 -12.32 -10.45 10.01
N ALA A 80 -13.11 -9.49 9.51
CA ALA A 80 -13.98 -8.69 10.37
C ALA A 80 -15.14 -9.53 10.91
N ASP A 81 -15.62 -10.49 10.13
CA ASP A 81 -16.73 -11.36 10.43
C ASP A 81 -16.37 -12.81 10.13
N ALA A 82 -16.79 -13.74 11.01
CA ALA A 82 -16.46 -15.16 10.88
C ALA A 82 -17.02 -15.83 9.62
N GLY A 83 -18.10 -15.30 9.06
CA GLY A 83 -18.74 -15.85 7.86
C GLY A 83 -18.28 -15.23 6.56
N LYS A 84 -17.37 -14.27 6.59
CA LYS A 84 -16.93 -13.53 5.41
C LYS A 84 -15.43 -13.65 5.24
N GLU A 85 -14.97 -13.65 3.99
CA GLU A 85 -13.56 -13.63 3.71
C GLU A 85 -13.01 -12.21 3.72
N VAL A 86 -11.76 -12.07 4.14
CA VAL A 86 -11.00 -10.85 3.95
C VAL A 86 -10.28 -10.94 2.61
N GLU A 87 -10.29 -9.85 1.87
CA GLU A 87 -9.66 -9.74 0.56
C GLU A 87 -8.74 -8.54 0.55
N ALA A 88 -7.53 -8.73 0.05
CA ALA A 88 -6.57 -7.64 -0.12
C ALA A 88 -6.05 -7.61 -1.55
N ILE A 89 -5.97 -6.42 -2.12
CA ILE A 89 -5.37 -6.18 -3.42
C ILE A 89 -4.19 -5.25 -3.20
N VAL A 90 -3.01 -5.68 -3.67
CA VAL A 90 -1.77 -4.93 -3.49
C VAL A 90 -1.21 -4.56 -4.85
N VAL A 91 -0.93 -3.28 -5.04
CA VAL A 91 -0.31 -2.75 -6.26
C VAL A 91 1.01 -2.09 -5.88
N HIS A 92 2.07 -2.47 -6.58
CA HIS A 92 3.40 -1.85 -6.43
C HIS A 92 3.83 -1.27 -7.76
N PHE A 93 4.40 -0.08 -7.74
CA PHE A 93 5.02 0.51 -8.93
C PHE A 93 6.13 1.47 -8.52
N SER A 94 7.09 1.68 -9.43
CA SER A 94 8.16 2.64 -9.20
C SER A 94 7.62 4.07 -9.22
N PRO A 95 8.16 4.99 -8.38
CA PRO A 95 7.72 6.39 -8.40
C PRO A 95 7.88 7.08 -9.75
N ASP A 96 8.77 6.59 -10.59
CA ASP A 96 9.02 7.15 -11.91
C ASP A 96 8.33 6.38 -13.06
N VAL A 97 7.35 5.52 -12.72
CA VAL A 97 6.67 4.63 -13.68
C VAL A 97 6.06 5.38 -14.86
N LEU A 98 5.55 6.59 -14.62
CA LEU A 98 4.93 7.40 -15.68
C LEU A 98 5.93 8.29 -16.42
N GLY A 99 7.16 8.37 -15.95
CA GLY A 99 8.18 9.24 -16.51
C GLY A 99 7.98 10.72 -16.15
N ASN A 100 9.08 11.46 -16.14
CA ASN A 100 9.04 12.85 -15.71
C ASN A 100 8.34 13.76 -16.72
N THR A 101 8.48 13.46 -18.01
CA THR A 101 7.86 14.26 -19.07
C THR A 101 6.33 14.20 -18.98
N PHE A 102 5.78 12.99 -18.79
CA PHE A 102 4.34 12.81 -18.65
C PHE A 102 3.82 13.48 -17.37
N LEU A 103 4.50 13.29 -16.24
CA LEU A 103 4.09 13.89 -14.97
C LEU A 103 4.19 15.42 -14.97
N ALA A 104 5.02 16.00 -15.84
CA ALA A 104 5.17 17.45 -15.95
C ALA A 104 4.03 18.12 -16.73
N LEU A 105 3.16 17.35 -17.37
CA LEU A 105 1.98 17.90 -18.05
C LEU A 105 1.05 18.57 -17.02
N PRO A 106 0.47 19.74 -17.36
CA PRO A 106 -0.44 20.42 -16.42
C PRO A 106 -1.59 19.55 -15.92
N GLU A 107 -2.14 18.69 -16.78
CA GLU A 107 -3.24 17.79 -16.45
C GLU A 107 -2.85 16.75 -15.40
N MET A 108 -1.55 16.46 -15.26
CA MET A 108 -1.04 15.47 -14.31
C MET A 108 -0.71 16.08 -12.94
N SER A 109 -0.93 17.36 -12.75
CA SER A 109 -0.65 18.03 -11.48
C SER A 109 -1.30 17.34 -10.27
N PRO A 110 -2.57 16.92 -10.30
CA PRO A 110 -3.16 16.20 -9.17
C PRO A 110 -2.48 14.87 -8.88
N ILE A 111 -2.03 14.15 -9.90
CA ILE A 111 -1.34 12.87 -9.73
C ILE A 111 0.06 13.08 -9.16
N LYS A 112 0.77 14.10 -9.66
CA LYS A 112 2.08 14.46 -9.12
C LYS A 112 2.00 14.84 -7.65
N GLU A 113 0.98 15.59 -7.27
CA GLU A 113 0.72 15.97 -5.88
C GLU A 113 0.41 14.73 -5.03
N LEU A 114 -0.42 13.82 -5.53
CA LEU A 114 -0.72 12.57 -4.84
C LEU A 114 0.56 11.78 -4.56
N PHE A 115 1.42 11.60 -5.55
CA PHE A 115 2.69 10.90 -5.37
C PHE A 115 3.58 11.56 -4.32
N SER A 116 3.60 12.89 -4.30
CA SER A 116 4.34 13.65 -3.29
C SER A 116 3.81 13.39 -1.88
N LEU A 117 2.49 13.32 -1.72
CA LEU A 117 1.85 13.08 -0.43
C LEU A 117 2.06 11.67 0.10
N THR A 118 2.38 10.70 -0.77
CA THR A 118 2.64 9.32 -0.33
C THR A 118 3.83 9.20 0.62
N THR A 119 4.70 10.21 0.65
CA THR A 119 5.81 10.29 1.62
C THR A 119 5.33 10.20 3.07
N TYR A 120 4.12 10.66 3.34
CA TYR A 120 3.53 10.66 4.68
C TYR A 120 2.60 9.48 4.92
N GLY A 121 2.31 8.72 3.86
CA GLY A 121 1.27 7.69 3.91
C GLY A 121 -0.13 8.29 3.87
N LEU A 122 -1.02 7.63 3.17
CA LEU A 122 -2.41 8.05 3.04
C LEU A 122 -3.32 6.91 3.40
N SER A 123 -4.45 7.22 4.03
CA SER A 123 -5.46 6.23 4.39
C SER A 123 -6.81 6.74 3.94
N VAL A 124 -7.54 5.92 3.20
CA VAL A 124 -8.86 6.26 2.67
C VAL A 124 -9.84 5.18 3.07
N LYS A 125 -10.98 5.58 3.64
CA LYS A 125 -12.05 4.67 4.03
C LYS A 125 -13.26 4.90 3.12
N GLY A 126 -13.88 3.81 2.71
CA GLY A 126 -15.07 3.85 1.90
C GLY A 126 -16.18 2.93 2.35
#